data_a2ffe43f3fff4ea08c7fec2203279923
#
_entry.id   a2ffe43f3fff4ea08c7fec2203279923
#
_cell.length_a   1.000
_cell.length_b   1.000
_cell.length_c   1.000
_cell.angle_alpha   90.00
_cell.angle_beta   90.00
_cell.angle_gamma   90.00
#
_symmetry.space_group_name_H-M   'P 1'
#
loop_
_entity.id
_entity.type
_entity.pdbx_description
1 polymer ?
#
loop_
_entity_poly.entity_id
_entity_poly.type
_entity_poly.pdbx_seq_one_letter_code
_entity_poly.pdbx_strand_id
1 'polypeptide(L)'
;MGGYLPIPHSGPIGKPPKPTDATDTALMSVPAPAASAHAVLDPTLRMALADDTPATALAREQAELILRSIPSAVIATVVVMAACAALLRRYYAWPRIAGWIAFALPLFGARLAIWRQVLRGDALCARPRACLRRLHGAALLAGLTWTPLPLWFFAHDDLWRLFLTAVLLAVASAAMAALAAAPIGALCYMLPVLLPLIAQLLLAHHPLLRAAGWLTFVYIGFLLLVSRRMRAMLRDKSQWRLDAIRSSLTDPLTGLANRMGFEQRLDAALHRARRRAAAVAVVFIDLDGFKGVNDGHGHAGGDRVLREFAQRLRAVLRANERPARVGGDEFAVIVEDVAAQTDAAAALLPRIEQVADAAFALDGGAARIGMSLGMACFPADGDDRAALLARADARMYQAKARRRDARSEQKEPGTRPGQETCSS
;
A
#
# COMPACT_ATOMS: atom_id res chain seq x y z
N MET A 1 -48.42 32.44 -25.74
CA MET A 1 -49.05 32.93 -24.51
C MET A 1 -48.46 32.13 -23.39
N GLY A 2 -47.47 32.44 -22.66
CA GLY A 2 -47.04 33.66 -22.01
C GLY A 2 -47.51 33.65 -20.57
N GLY A 3 -46.71 33.21 -19.60
CA GLY A 3 -47.05 33.29 -18.20
C GLY A 3 -45.80 33.17 -17.36
N TYR A 4 -45.06 34.27 -17.19
CA TYR A 4 -44.02 34.46 -16.20
C TYR A 4 -44.65 34.75 -14.85
N LEU A 5 -44.23 34.08 -13.78
CA LEU A 5 -44.49 34.43 -12.39
C LEU A 5 -43.23 35.05 -11.77
N PRO A 6 -43.37 36.14 -11.00
CA PRO A 6 -42.25 36.97 -10.51
C PRO A 6 -41.67 36.43 -9.20
N ILE A 7 -40.38 36.70 -9.01
CA ILE A 7 -39.57 36.46 -7.82
C ILE A 7 -39.86 37.55 -6.79
N PRO A 8 -40.08 37.27 -5.49
CA PRO A 8 -40.20 38.33 -4.46
C PRO A 8 -38.83 38.74 -3.92
N HIS A 9 -38.72 40.06 -3.69
CA HIS A 9 -37.58 40.82 -3.21
C HIS A 9 -37.17 40.51 -1.77
N SER A 10 -35.88 40.61 -1.55
CA SER A 10 -35.12 40.63 -0.31
C SER A 10 -35.61 41.61 0.76
N GLY A 11 -35.78 41.13 2.00
CA GLY A 11 -35.91 41.94 3.23
C GLY A 11 -34.61 41.87 4.05
N PRO A 12 -34.35 42.79 4.98
CA PRO A 12 -33.03 43.12 5.50
C PRO A 12 -32.53 42.14 6.61
N ILE A 13 -31.21 42.00 6.61
CA ILE A 13 -30.39 41.21 7.51
C ILE A 13 -30.52 41.67 8.97
N GLY A 14 -31.07 40.85 9.85
CA GLY A 14 -31.08 41.05 11.30
C GLY A 14 -29.77 40.59 11.95
N LYS A 15 -29.30 41.40 12.92
CA LYS A 15 -28.12 41.17 13.76
C LYS A 15 -28.19 39.84 14.54
N PRO A 16 -27.03 39.19 14.80
CA PRO A 16 -27.00 37.96 15.60
C PRO A 16 -27.19 38.24 17.10
N PRO A 17 -27.86 37.35 17.86
CA PRO A 17 -27.99 37.46 19.31
C PRO A 17 -26.72 37.07 20.04
N LYS A 18 -26.50 37.66 21.21
CA LYS A 18 -25.42 37.39 22.18
C LYS A 18 -25.57 36.00 22.80
N PRO A 19 -24.47 35.34 23.23
CA PRO A 19 -24.54 34.04 23.89
C PRO A 19 -25.03 34.16 25.34
N THR A 20 -26.01 33.36 25.70
CA THR A 20 -26.40 33.05 27.09
C THR A 20 -25.90 31.69 27.47
N ASP A 21 -25.39 31.60 28.70
CA ASP A 21 -24.79 30.46 29.37
C ASP A 21 -25.68 29.24 29.54
N ALA A 22 -24.96 28.11 29.63
CA ALA A 22 -25.22 26.87 30.36
C ALA A 22 -26.34 25.95 29.86
N THR A 23 -25.98 24.79 29.37
CA THR A 23 -26.08 23.45 30.01
C THR A 23 -25.93 22.35 28.99
N ASP A 24 -25.08 21.42 29.32
CA ASP A 24 -25.03 20.00 28.94
C ASP A 24 -25.75 19.56 27.64
N THR A 25 -25.00 19.37 26.59
CA THR A 25 -25.34 18.38 25.57
C THR A 25 -24.05 17.65 25.18
N ALA A 26 -24.01 16.37 25.53
CA ALA A 26 -22.93 15.45 25.18
C ALA A 26 -22.64 15.52 23.68
N LEU A 27 -21.57 16.20 23.30
CA LEU A 27 -20.95 16.10 21.99
C LEU A 27 -20.41 14.67 21.87
N MET A 28 -21.13 13.83 21.14
CA MET A 28 -20.58 12.61 20.59
C MET A 28 -19.33 12.99 19.78
N SER A 29 -18.16 12.79 20.40
CA SER A 29 -16.87 12.87 19.73
C SER A 29 -16.84 11.79 18.64
N VAL A 30 -16.94 12.22 17.41
CA VAL A 30 -16.61 11.39 16.24
C VAL A 30 -15.14 10.96 16.42
N PRO A 31 -14.82 9.66 16.57
CA PRO A 31 -13.43 9.24 16.70
C PRO A 31 -12.71 9.54 15.40
N ALA A 32 -11.57 10.21 15.49
CA ALA A 32 -10.67 10.48 14.38
C ALA A 32 -10.29 9.15 13.68
N PRO A 33 -10.48 9.02 12.34
CA PRO A 33 -10.33 7.74 11.64
C PRO A 33 -8.88 7.34 11.34
N ALA A 34 -7.88 7.91 12.01
CA ALA A 34 -6.46 7.72 11.62
C ALA A 34 -5.63 6.79 12.52
N ALA A 35 -6.07 6.47 13.74
CA ALA A 35 -5.21 5.73 14.68
C ALA A 35 -5.40 4.19 14.68
N SER A 36 -6.51 3.67 14.19
CA SER A 36 -6.83 2.24 14.29
C SER A 36 -6.46 1.39 13.07
N ALA A 37 -6.16 1.99 11.91
CA ALA A 37 -5.76 1.24 10.71
C ALA A 37 -4.29 0.76 10.75
N HIS A 38 -3.45 1.36 11.60
CA HIS A 38 -2.01 1.03 11.67
C HIS A 38 -1.66 -0.12 12.62
N ALA A 39 -2.58 -0.54 13.49
CA ALA A 39 -2.32 -1.57 14.52
C ALA A 39 -2.51 -3.02 14.02
N VAL A 40 -3.04 -3.24 12.80
CA VAL A 40 -3.49 -4.57 12.34
C VAL A 40 -2.61 -5.19 11.25
N LEU A 41 -1.59 -4.50 10.75
CA LEU A 41 -0.71 -5.10 9.74
C LEU A 41 0.44 -5.86 10.42
N ASP A 42 0.42 -7.19 10.27
CA ASP A 42 1.49 -8.10 10.61
C ASP A 42 2.85 -7.55 10.11
N PRO A 43 3.91 -7.52 10.96
CA PRO A 43 5.26 -7.08 10.59
C PRO A 43 5.82 -7.76 9.33
N THR A 44 5.46 -9.04 9.08
CA THR A 44 5.82 -9.78 7.87
C THR A 44 5.15 -9.20 6.61
N LEU A 45 3.92 -8.72 6.75
CA LEU A 45 3.18 -8.06 5.67
C LEU A 45 3.76 -6.67 5.35
N ARG A 46 4.24 -5.96 6.37
CA ARG A 46 4.92 -4.65 6.20
C ARG A 46 6.25 -4.80 5.45
N MET A 47 7.03 -5.83 5.76
CA MET A 47 8.29 -6.13 5.04
C MET A 47 8.04 -6.54 3.59
N ALA A 48 7.00 -7.36 3.33
CA ALA A 48 6.64 -7.77 1.97
C ALA A 48 6.15 -6.60 1.10
N LEU A 49 5.53 -5.57 1.71
CA LEU A 49 5.06 -4.37 1.01
C LEU A 49 6.20 -3.39 0.65
N ALA A 50 7.31 -3.42 1.39
CA ALA A 50 8.46 -2.55 1.12
C ALA A 50 9.23 -2.94 -0.17
N ASP A 51 9.20 -4.24 -0.54
CA ASP A 51 9.87 -4.79 -1.74
C ASP A 51 8.91 -5.05 -2.91
N ASP A 52 7.60 -4.77 -2.77
CA ASP A 52 6.60 -5.05 -3.80
C ASP A 52 6.71 -4.07 -4.97
N THR A 53 6.98 -4.60 -6.14
CA THR A 53 6.75 -3.85 -7.38
C THR A 53 5.25 -3.66 -7.61
N PRO A 54 4.81 -2.58 -8.31
CA PRO A 54 3.39 -2.36 -8.63
C PRO A 54 2.72 -3.58 -9.29
N ALA A 55 3.49 -4.37 -10.04
CA ALA A 55 3.00 -5.56 -10.72
C ALA A 55 2.77 -6.76 -9.76
N THR A 56 3.55 -6.89 -8.68
CA THR A 56 3.36 -7.95 -7.67
C THR A 56 2.21 -7.60 -6.73
N ALA A 57 2.07 -6.34 -6.36
CA ALA A 57 0.94 -5.84 -5.58
C ALA A 57 -0.39 -6.06 -6.31
N LEU A 58 -0.47 -5.71 -7.61
CA LEU A 58 -1.65 -5.96 -8.44
C LEU A 58 -1.98 -7.46 -8.54
N ALA A 59 -0.96 -8.32 -8.74
CA ALA A 59 -1.17 -9.76 -8.83
C ALA A 59 -1.70 -10.35 -7.51
N ARG A 60 -1.25 -9.84 -6.37
CA ARG A 60 -1.76 -10.22 -5.04
C ARG A 60 -3.21 -9.83 -4.88
N GLU A 61 -3.58 -8.58 -5.19
CA GLU A 61 -4.95 -8.07 -5.08
C GLU A 61 -5.92 -8.85 -5.99
N GLN A 62 -5.51 -9.15 -7.23
CA GLN A 62 -6.28 -10.00 -8.14
C GLN A 62 -6.48 -11.41 -7.57
N ALA A 63 -5.44 -12.03 -7.03
CA ALA A 63 -5.51 -13.36 -6.45
C ALA A 63 -6.43 -13.40 -5.21
N GLU A 64 -6.37 -12.39 -4.34
CA GLU A 64 -7.26 -12.28 -3.18
C GLU A 64 -8.74 -12.17 -3.58
N LEU A 65 -9.05 -11.33 -4.57
CA LEU A 65 -10.42 -11.18 -5.07
C LEU A 65 -10.97 -12.51 -5.61
N ILE A 66 -10.17 -13.24 -6.40
CA ILE A 66 -10.57 -14.55 -6.90
C ILE A 66 -10.76 -15.54 -5.75
N LEU A 67 -9.82 -15.61 -4.80
CA LEU A 67 -9.89 -16.53 -3.66
C LEU A 67 -11.14 -16.32 -2.81
N ARG A 68 -11.50 -15.07 -2.54
CA ARG A 68 -12.70 -14.73 -1.76
C ARG A 68 -13.99 -15.10 -2.47
N SER A 69 -14.00 -15.10 -3.81
CA SER A 69 -15.18 -15.42 -4.62
C SER A 69 -15.38 -16.92 -4.85
N ILE A 70 -14.36 -17.78 -4.66
CA ILE A 70 -14.44 -19.22 -4.97
C ILE A 70 -15.56 -19.94 -4.18
N PRO A 71 -15.76 -19.75 -2.87
CA PRO A 71 -16.79 -20.47 -2.13
C PRO A 71 -18.19 -20.19 -2.68
N SER A 72 -18.54 -18.93 -2.89
CA SER A 72 -19.84 -18.53 -3.45
C SER A 72 -20.01 -19.01 -4.89
N ALA A 73 -18.96 -18.95 -5.71
CA ALA A 73 -18.98 -19.44 -7.07
C ALA A 73 -19.15 -20.99 -7.14
N VAL A 74 -18.59 -21.73 -6.20
CA VAL A 74 -18.78 -23.20 -6.12
C VAL A 74 -20.23 -23.51 -5.77
N ILE A 75 -20.81 -22.87 -4.76
CA ILE A 75 -22.21 -23.06 -4.37
C ILE A 75 -23.13 -22.73 -5.56
N ALA A 76 -22.94 -21.56 -6.18
CA ALA A 76 -23.75 -21.15 -7.34
C ALA A 76 -23.64 -22.17 -8.49
N THR A 77 -22.45 -22.69 -8.77
CA THR A 77 -22.24 -23.70 -9.82
C THR A 77 -23.01 -24.98 -9.51
N VAL A 78 -22.96 -25.48 -8.27
CA VAL A 78 -23.69 -26.69 -7.85
C VAL A 78 -25.19 -26.50 -7.97
N VAL A 79 -25.72 -25.35 -7.53
CA VAL A 79 -27.15 -25.04 -7.61
C VAL A 79 -27.62 -24.98 -9.08
N VAL A 80 -26.87 -24.27 -9.94
CA VAL A 80 -27.24 -24.16 -11.37
C VAL A 80 -27.10 -25.52 -12.08
N MET A 81 -26.07 -26.32 -11.77
CA MET A 81 -25.94 -27.68 -12.30
C MET A 81 -27.13 -28.57 -11.91
N ALA A 82 -27.53 -28.53 -10.63
CA ALA A 82 -28.68 -29.30 -10.15
C ALA A 82 -29.97 -28.89 -10.88
N ALA A 83 -30.20 -27.57 -11.02
CA ALA A 83 -31.34 -27.05 -11.75
C ALA A 83 -31.34 -27.45 -13.23
N CYS A 84 -30.18 -27.34 -13.90
CA CYS A 84 -30.02 -27.82 -15.29
C CYS A 84 -30.26 -29.32 -15.39
N ALA A 85 -29.70 -30.14 -14.49
CA ALA A 85 -29.91 -31.59 -14.49
C ALA A 85 -31.39 -31.98 -14.30
N ALA A 86 -32.10 -31.28 -13.42
CA ALA A 86 -33.54 -31.49 -13.22
C ALA A 86 -34.37 -31.18 -14.47
N LEU A 87 -34.05 -30.06 -15.17
CA LEU A 87 -34.70 -29.69 -16.43
C LEU A 87 -34.34 -30.64 -17.56
N LEU A 88 -33.07 -31.04 -17.71
CA LEU A 88 -32.57 -31.96 -18.71
C LEU A 88 -33.24 -33.34 -18.64
N ARG A 89 -33.64 -33.79 -17.46
CA ARG A 89 -34.38 -35.07 -17.29
C ARG A 89 -35.68 -35.14 -18.06
N ARG A 90 -36.26 -34.01 -18.39
CA ARG A 90 -37.51 -33.95 -19.15
C ARG A 90 -37.31 -34.26 -20.64
N TYR A 91 -36.10 -34.06 -21.16
CA TYR A 91 -35.76 -34.14 -22.59
C TYR A 91 -34.73 -35.23 -22.91
N TYR A 92 -33.90 -35.64 -21.93
CA TYR A 92 -32.78 -36.56 -22.17
C TYR A 92 -32.77 -37.70 -21.15
N ALA A 93 -32.29 -38.87 -21.60
CA ALA A 93 -32.11 -40.04 -20.75
C ALA A 93 -31.03 -39.81 -19.66
N TRP A 94 -31.29 -40.38 -18.47
CA TRP A 94 -30.43 -40.25 -17.31
C TRP A 94 -28.91 -40.57 -17.53
N PRO A 95 -28.55 -41.62 -18.32
CA PRO A 95 -27.13 -41.89 -18.54
C PRO A 95 -26.34 -40.72 -19.15
N ARG A 96 -26.96 -39.91 -20.03
CA ARG A 96 -26.32 -38.74 -20.64
C ARG A 96 -26.09 -37.64 -19.62
N ILE A 97 -27.04 -37.42 -18.71
CA ILE A 97 -26.94 -36.45 -17.62
C ILE A 97 -25.88 -36.91 -16.59
N ALA A 98 -25.93 -38.20 -16.24
CA ALA A 98 -24.93 -38.81 -15.37
C ALA A 98 -23.50 -38.72 -15.94
N GLY A 99 -23.35 -38.90 -17.25
CA GLY A 99 -22.07 -38.69 -17.96
C GLY A 99 -21.54 -37.25 -17.80
N TRP A 100 -22.42 -36.23 -17.92
CA TRP A 100 -22.03 -34.84 -17.68
C TRP A 100 -21.59 -34.60 -16.23
N ILE A 101 -22.34 -35.10 -15.26
CA ILE A 101 -22.01 -34.98 -13.83
C ILE A 101 -20.68 -35.69 -13.54
N ALA A 102 -20.49 -36.91 -14.06
CA ALA A 102 -19.25 -37.67 -13.91
C ALA A 102 -18.05 -36.94 -14.52
N PHE A 103 -18.21 -36.25 -15.64
CA PHE A 103 -17.18 -35.39 -16.23
C PHE A 103 -16.87 -34.16 -15.36
N ALA A 104 -17.89 -33.53 -14.75
CA ALA A 104 -17.73 -32.33 -13.94
C ALA A 104 -17.06 -32.60 -12.58
N LEU A 105 -17.34 -33.73 -11.94
CA LEU A 105 -16.86 -34.06 -10.58
C LEU A 105 -15.32 -33.97 -10.41
N PRO A 106 -14.48 -34.58 -11.27
CA PRO A 106 -13.03 -34.47 -11.15
C PRO A 106 -12.52 -33.05 -11.35
N LEU A 107 -13.16 -32.26 -12.23
CA LEU A 107 -12.82 -30.84 -12.43
C LEU A 107 -13.11 -30.01 -11.18
N PHE A 108 -14.22 -30.29 -10.50
CA PHE A 108 -14.54 -29.69 -9.21
C PHE A 108 -13.53 -30.08 -8.13
N GLY A 109 -13.16 -31.36 -8.05
CA GLY A 109 -12.16 -31.86 -7.12
C GLY A 109 -10.81 -31.16 -7.31
N ALA A 110 -10.35 -31.07 -8.57
CA ALA A 110 -9.10 -30.40 -8.91
C ALA A 110 -9.13 -28.88 -8.57
N ARG A 111 -10.25 -28.22 -8.87
CA ARG A 111 -10.45 -26.81 -8.49
C ARG A 111 -10.38 -26.58 -6.99
N LEU A 112 -11.05 -27.45 -6.20
CA LEU A 112 -11.06 -27.38 -4.74
C LEU A 112 -9.67 -27.69 -4.17
N ALA A 113 -8.92 -28.60 -4.77
CA ALA A 113 -7.56 -28.92 -4.39
C ALA A 113 -6.62 -27.70 -4.60
N ILE A 114 -6.71 -27.04 -5.76
CA ILE A 114 -5.96 -25.79 -6.03
C ILE A 114 -6.29 -24.72 -5.00
N TRP A 115 -7.57 -24.51 -4.73
CA TRP A 115 -8.02 -23.54 -3.73
C TRP A 115 -7.47 -23.83 -2.33
N ARG A 116 -7.55 -25.09 -1.87
CA ARG A 116 -7.00 -25.49 -0.57
C ARG A 116 -5.47 -25.36 -0.50
N GLN A 117 -4.76 -25.70 -1.59
CA GLN A 117 -3.30 -25.53 -1.65
C GLN A 117 -2.89 -24.06 -1.54
N VAL A 118 -3.63 -23.17 -2.19
CA VAL A 118 -3.35 -21.71 -2.12
C VAL A 118 -3.66 -21.15 -0.74
N LEU A 119 -4.74 -21.60 -0.09
CA LEU A 119 -5.11 -21.15 1.27
C LEU A 119 -4.14 -21.65 2.35
N ARG A 120 -3.61 -22.88 2.23
CA ARG A 120 -2.74 -23.49 3.24
C ARG A 120 -1.29 -23.03 3.15
N GLY A 121 -0.89 -22.44 2.03
CA GLY A 121 0.48 -22.02 1.81
C GLY A 121 0.62 -20.50 1.89
N ASP A 122 1.77 -20.02 2.39
CA ASP A 122 2.18 -18.61 2.30
C ASP A 122 2.49 -18.17 0.85
N ALA A 123 2.03 -18.96 -0.14
CA ALA A 123 2.30 -18.75 -1.55
C ALA A 123 1.78 -17.41 -2.08
N LEU A 124 0.70 -16.87 -1.47
CA LEU A 124 0.15 -15.57 -1.84
C LEU A 124 1.11 -14.43 -1.47
N CYS A 125 1.75 -14.53 -0.31
CA CYS A 125 2.73 -13.54 0.15
C CYS A 125 4.08 -13.70 -0.56
N ALA A 126 4.57 -14.94 -0.71
CA ALA A 126 5.89 -15.21 -1.26
C ALA A 126 5.97 -15.14 -2.80
N ARG A 127 4.91 -15.60 -3.52
CA ARG A 127 4.91 -15.70 -4.99
C ARG A 127 3.54 -15.40 -5.61
N PRO A 128 3.03 -14.15 -5.55
CA PRO A 128 1.67 -13.81 -5.97
C PRO A 128 1.38 -14.10 -7.45
N ARG A 129 2.36 -13.94 -8.35
CA ARG A 129 2.19 -14.27 -9.78
C ARG A 129 2.02 -15.78 -10.02
N ALA A 130 2.70 -16.64 -9.26
CA ALA A 130 2.54 -18.10 -9.37
C ALA A 130 1.18 -18.53 -8.82
N CYS A 131 0.74 -17.92 -7.71
CA CYS A 131 -0.59 -18.12 -7.15
C CYS A 131 -1.67 -17.74 -8.16
N LEU A 132 -1.58 -16.56 -8.77
CA LEU A 132 -2.52 -16.09 -9.78
C LEU A 132 -2.60 -17.03 -10.99
N ARG A 133 -1.49 -17.59 -11.48
CA ARG A 133 -1.50 -18.59 -12.56
C ARG A 133 -2.25 -19.86 -12.18
N ARG A 134 -2.10 -20.36 -10.95
CA ARG A 134 -2.87 -21.52 -10.45
C ARG A 134 -4.37 -21.22 -10.41
N LEU A 135 -4.75 -20.00 -10.01
CA LEU A 135 -6.14 -19.56 -9.99
C LEU A 135 -6.72 -19.40 -11.41
N HIS A 136 -5.92 -19.00 -12.40
CA HIS A 136 -6.33 -19.04 -13.82
C HIS A 136 -6.60 -20.48 -14.28
N GLY A 137 -5.77 -21.46 -13.87
CA GLY A 137 -6.03 -22.89 -14.10
C GLY A 137 -7.34 -23.36 -13.45
N ALA A 138 -7.61 -22.92 -12.21
CA ALA A 138 -8.87 -23.23 -11.53
C ALA A 138 -10.09 -22.61 -12.25
N ALA A 139 -9.94 -21.43 -12.84
CA ALA A 139 -10.98 -20.80 -13.67
C ALA A 139 -11.23 -21.58 -14.97
N LEU A 140 -10.17 -22.07 -15.62
CA LEU A 140 -10.29 -22.94 -16.80
C LEU A 140 -11.06 -24.23 -16.48
N LEU A 141 -10.71 -24.92 -15.39
CA LEU A 141 -11.42 -26.10 -14.93
C LEU A 141 -12.90 -25.83 -14.66
N ALA A 142 -13.21 -24.67 -14.06
CA ALA A 142 -14.58 -24.25 -13.83
C ALA A 142 -15.36 -23.98 -15.13
N GLY A 143 -14.72 -23.40 -16.14
CA GLY A 143 -15.34 -23.22 -17.47
C GLY A 143 -15.59 -24.55 -18.18
N LEU A 144 -14.63 -25.47 -18.12
CA LEU A 144 -14.75 -26.79 -18.74
C LEU A 144 -15.94 -27.63 -18.22
N THR A 145 -16.40 -27.40 -16.97
CA THR A 145 -17.59 -28.10 -16.44
C THR A 145 -18.86 -27.85 -17.23
N TRP A 146 -18.93 -26.73 -17.95
CA TRP A 146 -20.09 -26.30 -18.74
C TRP A 146 -20.00 -26.68 -20.22
N THR A 147 -18.81 -27.04 -20.71
CA THR A 147 -18.55 -27.39 -22.12
C THR A 147 -19.46 -28.52 -22.65
N PRO A 148 -19.82 -29.57 -21.90
CA PRO A 148 -20.73 -30.59 -22.38
C PRO A 148 -22.14 -30.10 -22.69
N LEU A 149 -22.64 -29.03 -22.09
CA LEU A 149 -24.00 -28.54 -22.32
C LEU A 149 -24.26 -28.18 -23.80
N PRO A 150 -23.48 -27.30 -24.42
CA PRO A 150 -23.68 -26.99 -25.84
C PRO A 150 -23.31 -28.14 -26.77
N LEU A 151 -22.47 -29.12 -26.35
CA LEU A 151 -22.04 -30.23 -27.18
C LEU A 151 -23.00 -31.44 -27.14
N TRP A 152 -23.50 -31.78 -25.95
CA TRP A 152 -24.27 -33.01 -25.75
C TRP A 152 -25.79 -32.78 -25.69
N PHE A 153 -26.24 -31.56 -25.36
CA PHE A 153 -27.62 -31.25 -25.06
C PHE A 153 -28.25 -30.19 -26.01
N PHE A 154 -27.56 -29.85 -27.09
CA PHE A 154 -27.99 -28.77 -27.99
C PHE A 154 -28.90 -29.23 -29.13
N ALA A 155 -29.11 -30.55 -29.29
CA ALA A 155 -29.73 -31.13 -30.48
C ALA A 155 -31.27 -31.25 -30.42
N HIS A 156 -31.97 -30.59 -29.47
CA HIS A 156 -33.43 -30.73 -29.35
C HIS A 156 -34.18 -29.77 -30.31
N ASP A 157 -34.87 -28.78 -29.87
CA ASP A 157 -35.56 -27.78 -30.63
C ASP A 157 -34.89 -26.39 -30.52
N ASP A 158 -35.33 -25.42 -31.34
CA ASP A 158 -34.74 -24.10 -31.35
C ASP A 158 -35.05 -23.30 -30.09
N LEU A 159 -36.19 -23.54 -29.43
CA LEU A 159 -36.55 -22.91 -28.17
C LEU A 159 -35.62 -23.40 -27.05
N TRP A 160 -35.34 -24.71 -27.04
CA TRP A 160 -34.40 -25.33 -26.11
C TRP A 160 -32.97 -24.78 -26.27
N ARG A 161 -32.53 -24.60 -27.54
CA ARG A 161 -31.20 -24.01 -27.85
C ARG A 161 -31.10 -22.56 -27.35
N LEU A 162 -32.14 -21.75 -27.51
CA LEU A 162 -32.20 -20.38 -26.97
C LEU A 162 -32.17 -20.38 -25.43
N PHE A 163 -32.91 -21.29 -24.80
CA PHE A 163 -32.90 -21.44 -23.35
C PHE A 163 -31.49 -21.80 -22.81
N LEU A 164 -30.83 -22.80 -23.39
CA LEU A 164 -29.46 -23.15 -23.02
C LEU A 164 -28.48 -22.00 -23.26
N THR A 165 -28.66 -21.25 -24.34
CA THR A 165 -27.87 -20.06 -24.62
C THR A 165 -28.01 -19.03 -23.48
N ALA A 166 -29.23 -18.74 -23.06
CA ALA A 166 -29.51 -17.81 -21.98
C ALA A 166 -28.86 -18.27 -20.65
N VAL A 167 -28.97 -19.58 -20.32
CA VAL A 167 -28.35 -20.16 -19.13
C VAL A 167 -26.81 -20.02 -19.17
N LEU A 168 -26.17 -20.35 -20.28
CA LEU A 168 -24.72 -20.27 -20.41
C LEU A 168 -24.20 -18.82 -20.40
N LEU A 169 -24.95 -17.88 -20.97
CA LEU A 169 -24.65 -16.45 -20.86
C LEU A 169 -24.79 -15.95 -19.42
N ALA A 170 -25.83 -16.38 -18.70
CA ALA A 170 -26.01 -16.05 -17.29
C ALA A 170 -24.86 -16.59 -16.43
N VAL A 171 -24.44 -17.85 -16.66
CA VAL A 171 -23.31 -18.50 -15.99
C VAL A 171 -22.01 -17.75 -16.29
N ALA A 172 -21.77 -17.35 -17.55
CA ALA A 172 -20.59 -16.56 -17.93
C ALA A 172 -20.60 -15.16 -17.27
N SER A 173 -21.77 -14.50 -17.20
CA SER A 173 -21.94 -13.22 -16.53
C SER A 173 -21.64 -13.31 -15.03
N ALA A 174 -22.18 -14.33 -14.36
CA ALA A 174 -21.97 -14.55 -12.93
C ALA A 174 -20.49 -14.81 -12.59
N ALA A 175 -19.79 -15.61 -13.42
CA ALA A 175 -18.36 -15.84 -13.26
C ALA A 175 -17.54 -14.56 -13.49
N MET A 176 -18.01 -13.65 -14.34
CA MET A 176 -17.34 -12.39 -14.60
C MET A 176 -17.26 -11.50 -13.35
N ALA A 177 -18.26 -11.54 -12.47
CA ALA A 177 -18.22 -10.79 -11.20
C ALA A 177 -16.99 -11.18 -10.34
N ALA A 178 -16.60 -12.47 -10.37
CA ALA A 178 -15.44 -12.99 -9.64
C ALA A 178 -14.10 -12.74 -10.36
N LEU A 179 -14.12 -12.74 -11.70
CA LEU A 179 -12.93 -12.73 -12.56
C LEU A 179 -12.67 -11.40 -13.25
N ALA A 180 -13.53 -10.38 -13.01
CA ALA A 180 -13.47 -9.09 -13.71
C ALA A 180 -12.09 -8.40 -13.58
N ALA A 181 -11.45 -8.55 -12.44
CA ALA A 181 -10.13 -7.97 -12.17
C ALA A 181 -8.96 -8.71 -12.87
N ALA A 182 -9.19 -9.94 -13.34
CA ALA A 182 -8.17 -10.82 -13.92
C ALA A 182 -8.56 -11.27 -15.34
N PRO A 183 -8.28 -10.45 -16.39
CA PRO A 183 -8.72 -10.72 -17.75
C PRO A 183 -8.31 -12.10 -18.30
N ILE A 184 -7.10 -12.57 -17.94
CA ILE A 184 -6.65 -13.91 -18.33
C ILE A 184 -7.52 -14.99 -17.67
N GLY A 185 -7.87 -14.83 -16.39
CA GLY A 185 -8.77 -15.75 -15.68
C GLY A 185 -10.16 -15.74 -16.27
N ALA A 186 -10.67 -14.57 -16.65
CA ALA A 186 -11.95 -14.44 -17.34
C ALA A 186 -11.95 -15.19 -18.69
N LEU A 187 -10.90 -15.02 -19.52
CA LEU A 187 -10.72 -15.76 -20.77
C LEU A 187 -10.65 -17.27 -20.53
N CYS A 188 -9.86 -17.73 -19.55
CA CYS A 188 -9.76 -19.15 -19.20
C CYS A 188 -11.12 -19.76 -18.85
N TYR A 189 -12.00 -19.02 -18.20
CA TYR A 189 -13.35 -19.47 -17.88
C TYR A 189 -14.30 -19.41 -19.10
N MET A 190 -14.32 -18.27 -19.81
CA MET A 190 -15.31 -17.98 -20.83
C MET A 190 -15.13 -18.79 -22.12
N LEU A 191 -13.87 -19.01 -22.55
CA LEU A 191 -13.60 -19.68 -23.80
C LEU A 191 -14.18 -21.12 -23.84
N PRO A 192 -13.97 -21.98 -22.82
CA PRO A 192 -14.56 -23.33 -22.83
C PRO A 192 -16.09 -23.34 -22.78
N VAL A 193 -16.70 -22.30 -22.17
CA VAL A 193 -18.17 -22.20 -22.09
C VAL A 193 -18.77 -21.71 -23.39
N LEU A 194 -18.23 -20.61 -23.94
CA LEU A 194 -18.89 -19.86 -25.02
C LEU A 194 -18.42 -20.23 -26.42
N LEU A 195 -17.19 -20.72 -26.64
CA LEU A 195 -16.75 -21.12 -27.97
C LEU A 195 -17.56 -22.28 -28.56
N PRO A 196 -17.81 -23.41 -27.81
CA PRO A 196 -18.66 -24.48 -28.32
C PRO A 196 -20.10 -24.00 -28.59
N LEU A 197 -20.63 -23.10 -27.72
CA LEU A 197 -21.95 -22.52 -27.88
C LEU A 197 -22.01 -21.68 -29.15
N ILE A 198 -21.06 -20.78 -29.41
CA ILE A 198 -20.99 -19.95 -30.61
C ILE A 198 -20.93 -20.82 -31.86
N ALA A 199 -20.08 -21.85 -31.84
CA ALA A 199 -19.98 -22.78 -32.97
C ALA A 199 -21.32 -23.43 -33.30
N GLN A 200 -22.03 -23.95 -32.29
CA GLN A 200 -23.35 -24.57 -32.46
C GLN A 200 -24.41 -23.59 -32.96
N LEU A 201 -24.39 -22.35 -32.45
CA LEU A 201 -25.32 -21.32 -32.86
C LEU A 201 -25.09 -20.86 -34.33
N LEU A 202 -23.81 -20.67 -34.70
CA LEU A 202 -23.47 -20.23 -36.06
C LEU A 202 -23.74 -21.30 -37.13
N LEU A 203 -23.61 -22.59 -36.74
CA LEU A 203 -23.92 -23.73 -37.59
C LEU A 203 -25.42 -24.06 -37.67
N ALA A 204 -26.27 -23.41 -36.87
CA ALA A 204 -27.70 -23.64 -36.87
C ALA A 204 -28.36 -23.13 -38.19
N HIS A 205 -29.38 -23.84 -38.65
CA HIS A 205 -30.12 -23.44 -39.87
C HIS A 205 -31.02 -22.23 -39.64
N HIS A 206 -31.55 -22.05 -38.42
CA HIS A 206 -32.47 -20.98 -38.09
C HIS A 206 -31.75 -19.62 -38.00
N PRO A 207 -32.22 -18.56 -38.71
CA PRO A 207 -31.52 -17.26 -38.75
C PRO A 207 -31.40 -16.57 -37.39
N LEU A 208 -32.40 -16.73 -36.48
CA LEU A 208 -32.35 -16.16 -35.14
C LEU A 208 -31.22 -16.81 -34.29
N LEU A 209 -30.97 -18.11 -34.44
CA LEU A 209 -29.88 -18.76 -33.73
C LEU A 209 -28.51 -18.28 -34.21
N ARG A 210 -28.34 -18.07 -35.52
CA ARG A 210 -27.09 -17.48 -36.05
C ARG A 210 -26.89 -16.06 -35.57
N ALA A 211 -27.97 -15.25 -35.53
CA ALA A 211 -27.92 -13.91 -34.94
C ALA A 211 -27.52 -13.94 -33.45
N ALA A 212 -28.06 -14.90 -32.68
CA ALA A 212 -27.66 -15.12 -31.29
C ALA A 212 -26.16 -15.51 -31.13
N GLY A 213 -25.63 -16.28 -32.10
CA GLY A 213 -24.20 -16.60 -32.16
C GLY A 213 -23.31 -15.36 -32.32
N TRP A 214 -23.65 -14.49 -33.27
CA TRP A 214 -22.95 -13.20 -33.46
C TRP A 214 -23.08 -12.30 -32.25
N LEU A 215 -24.27 -12.22 -31.64
CA LEU A 215 -24.50 -11.43 -30.45
C LEU A 215 -23.65 -11.96 -29.24
N THR A 216 -23.53 -13.28 -29.13
CA THR A 216 -22.67 -13.91 -28.11
C THR A 216 -21.20 -13.55 -28.33
N PHE A 217 -20.76 -13.46 -29.57
CA PHE A 217 -19.38 -13.02 -29.88
C PHE A 217 -19.15 -11.56 -29.45
N VAL A 218 -20.10 -10.65 -29.80
CA VAL A 218 -20.04 -9.25 -29.33
C VAL A 218 -20.06 -9.17 -27.81
N TYR A 219 -20.86 -10.02 -27.16
CA TYR A 219 -20.95 -10.10 -25.71
C TYR A 219 -19.61 -10.48 -25.06
N ILE A 220 -18.83 -11.40 -25.62
CA ILE A 220 -17.46 -11.70 -25.16
C ILE A 220 -16.59 -10.45 -25.22
N GLY A 221 -16.62 -9.73 -26.34
CA GLY A 221 -15.88 -8.47 -26.49
C GLY A 221 -16.24 -7.45 -25.43
N PHE A 222 -17.52 -7.29 -25.14
CA PHE A 222 -18.01 -6.41 -24.07
C PHE A 222 -17.50 -6.82 -22.69
N LEU A 223 -17.59 -8.10 -22.34
CA LEU A 223 -17.12 -8.60 -21.06
C LEU A 223 -15.58 -8.43 -20.89
N LEU A 224 -14.82 -8.62 -21.97
CA LEU A 224 -13.39 -8.37 -21.97
C LEU A 224 -13.06 -6.87 -21.79
N LEU A 225 -13.83 -5.99 -22.39
CA LEU A 225 -13.69 -4.55 -22.19
C LEU A 225 -13.96 -4.17 -20.73
N VAL A 226 -15.02 -4.71 -20.12
CA VAL A 226 -15.33 -4.51 -18.68
C VAL A 226 -14.17 -5.02 -17.81
N SER A 227 -13.64 -6.21 -18.11
CA SER A 227 -12.50 -6.77 -17.39
C SER A 227 -11.24 -5.90 -17.48
N ARG A 228 -10.95 -5.37 -18.68
CA ARG A 228 -9.81 -4.45 -18.87
C ARG A 228 -9.99 -3.16 -18.06
N ARG A 229 -11.20 -2.58 -18.06
CA ARG A 229 -11.51 -1.38 -17.25
C ARG A 229 -11.37 -1.65 -15.75
N MET A 230 -11.90 -2.75 -15.27
CA MET A 230 -11.79 -3.14 -13.86
C MET A 230 -10.32 -3.32 -13.44
N ARG A 231 -9.52 -3.98 -14.29
CA ARG A 231 -8.08 -4.12 -14.06
C ARG A 231 -7.36 -2.77 -14.02
N ALA A 232 -7.71 -1.83 -14.89
CA ALA A 232 -7.15 -0.49 -14.87
C ALA A 232 -7.48 0.24 -13.56
N MET A 233 -8.75 0.22 -13.12
CA MET A 233 -9.18 0.81 -11.85
C MET A 233 -8.42 0.23 -10.64
N LEU A 234 -8.22 -1.10 -10.60
CA LEU A 234 -7.45 -1.73 -9.53
C LEU A 234 -5.98 -1.32 -9.58
N ARG A 235 -5.39 -1.20 -10.76
CA ARG A 235 -4.01 -0.74 -10.92
C ARG A 235 -3.86 0.68 -10.38
N ASP A 236 -4.76 1.57 -10.77
CA ASP A 236 -4.74 2.97 -10.32
C ASP A 236 -4.91 3.03 -8.80
N LYS A 237 -5.87 2.31 -8.23
CA LYS A 237 -6.08 2.22 -6.79
C LYS A 237 -4.84 1.71 -6.05
N SER A 238 -4.18 0.67 -6.56
CA SER A 238 -2.96 0.13 -5.96
C SER A 238 -1.80 1.13 -6.04
N GLN A 239 -1.67 1.87 -7.14
CA GLN A 239 -0.67 2.93 -7.29
C GLN A 239 -0.93 4.07 -6.31
N TRP A 240 -2.16 4.59 -6.26
CA TRP A 240 -2.55 5.64 -5.30
C TRP A 240 -2.25 5.24 -3.85
N ARG A 241 -2.52 3.98 -3.49
CA ARG A 241 -2.24 3.46 -2.15
C ARG A 241 -0.73 3.43 -1.87
N LEU A 242 0.09 2.97 -2.82
CA LEU A 242 1.54 2.94 -2.67
C LEU A 242 2.12 4.36 -2.58
N ASP A 243 1.62 5.28 -3.39
CA ASP A 243 2.06 6.67 -3.38
C ASP A 243 1.64 7.38 -2.08
N ALA A 244 0.43 7.11 -1.57
CA ALA A 244 -0.01 7.59 -0.26
C ALA A 244 0.88 7.07 0.88
N ILE A 245 1.25 5.77 0.85
CA ILE A 245 2.18 5.18 1.83
C ILE A 245 3.57 5.81 1.70
N ARG A 246 4.09 5.98 0.49
CA ARG A 246 5.40 6.63 0.25
C ARG A 246 5.40 8.07 0.75
N SER A 247 4.36 8.84 0.43
CA SER A 247 4.19 10.21 0.91
C SER A 247 4.08 10.29 2.43
N SER A 248 3.47 9.28 3.08
CA SER A 248 3.38 9.20 4.54
C SER A 248 4.70 8.80 5.23
N LEU A 249 5.70 8.30 4.49
CA LEU A 249 7.00 7.85 5.03
C LEU A 249 8.16 8.82 4.74
N THR A 250 7.90 9.88 3.99
CA THR A 250 8.92 10.88 3.63
C THR A 250 8.59 12.25 4.18
N ASP A 251 9.60 13.02 4.53
CA ASP A 251 9.46 14.43 4.90
C ASP A 251 9.36 15.27 3.62
N PRO A 252 8.29 16.06 3.43
CA PRO A 252 8.05 16.79 2.19
C PRO A 252 9.06 17.93 1.95
N LEU A 253 9.68 18.46 3.00
CA LEU A 253 10.63 19.55 2.90
C LEU A 253 12.00 19.08 2.40
N THR A 254 12.50 17.98 2.98
CA THR A 254 13.88 17.49 2.76
C THR A 254 13.95 16.28 1.83
N GLY A 255 12.82 15.60 1.61
CA GLY A 255 12.75 14.35 0.86
C GLY A 255 13.47 13.18 1.54
N LEU A 256 13.87 13.31 2.80
CA LEU A 256 14.38 12.22 3.64
C LEU A 256 13.22 11.36 4.17
N ALA A 257 13.51 10.22 4.78
CA ALA A 257 12.49 9.53 5.57
C ALA A 257 12.00 10.46 6.70
N ASN A 258 10.69 10.48 6.95
CA ASN A 258 10.16 11.13 8.14
C ASN A 258 10.26 10.19 9.37
N ARG A 259 9.75 10.62 10.52
CA ARG A 259 9.77 9.84 11.76
C ARG A 259 9.19 8.43 11.59
N MET A 260 8.05 8.30 10.93
CA MET A 260 7.41 7.01 10.67
C MET A 260 8.26 6.12 9.76
N GLY A 261 8.81 6.69 8.68
CA GLY A 261 9.72 6.00 7.76
C GLY A 261 11.03 5.57 8.42
N PHE A 262 11.55 6.37 9.34
CA PHE A 262 12.71 6.04 10.16
C PHE A 262 12.43 4.87 11.09
N GLU A 263 11.35 4.92 11.86
CA GLU A 263 10.99 3.86 12.81
C GLU A 263 10.77 2.51 12.11
N GLN A 264 10.07 2.54 10.97
CA GLN A 264 9.85 1.34 10.16
C GLN A 264 11.15 0.72 9.62
N ARG A 265 12.07 1.56 9.14
CA ARG A 265 13.38 1.10 8.65
C ARG A 265 14.25 0.54 9.77
N LEU A 266 14.22 1.17 10.96
CA LEU A 266 14.95 0.70 12.11
C LEU A 266 14.45 -0.67 12.59
N ASP A 267 13.13 -0.85 12.70
CA ASP A 267 12.54 -2.15 13.04
C ASP A 267 13.00 -3.25 12.05
N ALA A 268 12.95 -2.95 10.74
CA ALA A 268 13.40 -3.88 9.71
C ALA A 268 14.91 -4.19 9.82
N ALA A 269 15.75 -3.19 10.11
CA ALA A 269 17.19 -3.36 10.30
C ALA A 269 17.49 -4.23 11.52
N LEU A 270 16.82 -3.99 12.67
CA LEU A 270 16.96 -4.79 13.87
C LEU A 270 16.54 -6.25 13.68
N HIS A 271 15.44 -6.49 12.94
CA HIS A 271 15.02 -7.84 12.58
C HIS A 271 16.06 -8.57 11.70
N ARG A 272 16.67 -7.87 10.74
CA ARG A 272 17.77 -8.44 9.92
C ARG A 272 19.00 -8.72 10.75
N ALA A 273 19.40 -7.78 11.61
CA ALA A 273 20.57 -7.89 12.49
C ALA A 273 20.48 -9.08 13.44
N ARG A 274 19.32 -9.29 14.09
CA ARG A 274 19.08 -10.46 14.94
C ARG A 274 19.28 -11.79 14.21
N ARG A 275 18.82 -11.91 12.96
CA ARG A 275 18.96 -13.14 12.15
C ARG A 275 20.38 -13.39 11.67
N ARG A 276 21.19 -12.34 11.50
CA ARG A 276 22.56 -12.41 10.96
C ARG A 276 23.64 -12.27 12.01
N ALA A 277 23.27 -12.10 13.28
CA ALA A 277 24.16 -11.72 14.38
C ALA A 277 25.01 -10.48 14.02
N ALA A 278 24.42 -9.50 13.32
CA ALA A 278 25.05 -8.26 12.91
C ALA A 278 24.66 -7.12 13.87
N ALA A 279 25.40 -6.02 13.85
CA ALA A 279 25.09 -4.83 14.61
C ALA A 279 24.41 -3.75 13.75
N VAL A 280 23.59 -2.91 14.38
CA VAL A 280 22.96 -1.73 13.81
C VAL A 280 23.26 -0.54 14.67
N ALA A 281 23.70 0.58 14.08
CA ALA A 281 23.86 1.83 14.80
C ALA A 281 22.78 2.83 14.43
N VAL A 282 22.38 3.65 15.40
CA VAL A 282 21.49 4.80 15.25
C VAL A 282 22.23 6.05 15.73
N VAL A 283 22.23 7.09 14.90
CA VAL A 283 22.76 8.41 15.25
C VAL A 283 21.62 9.42 15.25
N PHE A 284 21.39 10.12 16.37
CA PHE A 284 20.56 11.30 16.42
C PHE A 284 21.39 12.56 16.24
N ILE A 285 20.83 13.53 15.55
CA ILE A 285 21.46 14.80 15.16
C ILE A 285 20.47 15.92 15.47
N ASP A 286 20.87 16.91 16.24
CA ASP A 286 20.10 18.13 16.53
C ASP A 286 20.91 19.35 16.05
N LEU A 287 20.26 20.27 15.33
CA LEU A 287 20.89 21.47 14.76
C LEU A 287 20.95 22.59 15.80
N ASP A 288 22.13 22.82 16.35
CA ASP A 288 22.35 23.85 17.37
C ASP A 288 22.23 25.27 16.81
N GLY A 289 21.33 26.08 17.38
CA GLY A 289 21.13 27.47 16.98
C GLY A 289 20.15 27.65 15.82
N PHE A 290 19.46 26.62 15.37
CA PHE A 290 18.48 26.68 14.28
C PHE A 290 17.34 27.69 14.54
N LYS A 291 16.89 27.83 15.80
CA LYS A 291 15.92 28.87 16.19
C LYS A 291 16.41 30.28 15.82
N GLY A 292 17.70 30.57 16.06
CA GLY A 292 18.29 31.86 15.70
C GLY A 292 18.28 32.14 14.19
N VAL A 293 18.37 31.09 13.37
CA VAL A 293 18.22 31.23 11.92
C VAL A 293 16.79 31.61 11.54
N ASN A 294 15.80 30.95 12.15
CA ASN A 294 14.39 31.30 11.95
C ASN A 294 14.06 32.71 12.42
N ASP A 295 14.60 33.12 13.57
CA ASP A 295 14.37 34.46 14.15
C ASP A 295 15.03 35.55 13.29
N GLY A 296 16.19 35.28 12.67
CA GLY A 296 16.93 36.26 11.86
C GLY A 296 16.55 36.29 10.38
N HIS A 297 16.20 35.15 9.78
CA HIS A 297 15.96 34.97 8.33
C HIS A 297 14.56 34.48 8.00
N GLY A 298 13.67 34.36 9.00
CA GLY A 298 12.32 33.83 8.84
C GLY A 298 12.30 32.32 8.60
N HIS A 299 11.10 31.74 8.58
CA HIS A 299 10.91 30.31 8.33
C HIS A 299 11.42 29.86 6.94
N ALA A 300 11.36 30.73 5.94
CA ALA A 300 11.89 30.42 4.62
C ALA A 300 13.42 30.21 4.63
N GLY A 301 14.15 31.00 5.44
CA GLY A 301 15.58 30.80 5.67
C GLY A 301 15.88 29.49 6.39
N GLY A 302 15.12 29.17 7.44
CA GLY A 302 15.23 27.89 8.12
C GLY A 302 14.95 26.70 7.22
N ASP A 303 13.91 26.75 6.41
CA ASP A 303 13.57 25.72 5.42
C ASP A 303 14.71 25.49 4.41
N ARG A 304 15.38 26.56 3.99
CA ARG A 304 16.54 26.46 3.09
C ARG A 304 17.71 25.73 3.75
N VAL A 305 18.01 26.09 5.00
CA VAL A 305 19.03 25.41 5.81
C VAL A 305 18.73 23.92 5.95
N LEU A 306 17.47 23.56 6.28
CA LEU A 306 17.06 22.14 6.43
C LEU A 306 17.20 21.36 5.12
N ARG A 307 16.82 21.94 3.97
CA ARG A 307 17.00 21.28 2.67
C ARG A 307 18.48 21.09 2.33
N GLU A 308 19.27 22.11 2.53
CA GLU A 308 20.70 22.05 2.24
C GLU A 308 21.44 21.08 3.18
N PHE A 309 21.12 21.09 4.48
CA PHE A 309 21.64 20.15 5.44
C PHE A 309 21.31 18.70 5.02
N ALA A 310 20.07 18.42 4.64
CA ALA A 310 19.65 17.10 4.18
C ALA A 310 20.40 16.65 2.93
N GLN A 311 20.67 17.56 1.98
CA GLN A 311 21.48 17.27 0.78
C GLN A 311 22.93 16.95 1.12
N ARG A 312 23.57 17.77 1.95
CA ARG A 312 24.95 17.56 2.41
C ARG A 312 25.06 16.25 3.19
N LEU A 313 24.09 15.97 4.11
CA LEU A 313 24.06 14.73 4.87
C LEU A 313 23.99 13.51 3.94
N ARG A 314 23.11 13.55 2.91
CA ARG A 314 23.05 12.47 1.89
C ARG A 314 24.36 12.29 1.16
N ALA A 315 25.06 13.34 0.84
CA ALA A 315 26.30 13.29 0.06
C ALA A 315 27.47 12.63 0.83
N VAL A 316 27.50 12.78 2.15
CA VAL A 316 28.56 12.19 3.00
C VAL A 316 28.24 10.75 3.43
N LEU A 317 27.00 10.31 3.30
CA LEU A 317 26.55 8.98 3.75
C LEU A 317 26.74 7.91 2.66
N ARG A 318 27.01 6.68 3.10
CA ARG A 318 27.16 5.48 2.25
C ARG A 318 25.81 4.81 1.98
N ALA A 319 25.81 3.84 1.08
CA ALA A 319 24.57 3.14 0.68
C ALA A 319 23.85 2.39 1.81
N ASN A 320 24.57 1.93 2.83
CA ASN A 320 24.03 1.27 4.03
C ASN A 320 23.69 2.23 5.17
N GLU A 321 23.90 3.54 4.99
CA GLU A 321 23.64 4.60 5.94
C GLU A 321 22.39 5.36 5.50
N ARG A 322 21.30 5.30 6.29
CA ARG A 322 19.97 5.78 5.91
C ARG A 322 19.57 7.03 6.69
N PRO A 323 19.60 8.22 6.10
CA PRO A 323 19.21 9.45 6.79
C PRO A 323 17.69 9.58 6.86
N ALA A 324 17.23 10.28 7.92
CA ALA A 324 15.84 10.65 8.16
C ALA A 324 15.77 12.02 8.84
N ARG A 325 14.62 12.71 8.71
CA ARG A 325 14.26 13.88 9.51
C ARG A 325 13.15 13.47 10.47
N VAL A 326 13.43 13.48 11.78
CA VAL A 326 12.53 12.95 12.81
C VAL A 326 11.78 14.03 13.59
N GLY A 327 12.24 15.28 13.48
CA GLY A 327 11.65 16.44 14.16
C GLY A 327 11.83 17.73 13.33
N GLY A 328 11.61 18.86 13.94
CA GLY A 328 11.77 20.18 13.30
C GLY A 328 13.18 20.42 12.78
N ASP A 329 14.16 20.37 13.65
CA ASP A 329 15.60 20.50 13.43
C ASP A 329 16.38 19.21 13.80
N GLU A 330 15.65 18.12 14.01
CA GLU A 330 16.20 16.82 14.40
C GLU A 330 16.29 15.88 13.20
N PHE A 331 17.47 15.28 13.02
CA PHE A 331 17.74 14.27 12.01
C PHE A 331 18.22 12.98 12.67
N ALA A 332 18.12 11.88 11.96
CA ALA A 332 18.63 10.60 12.40
C ALA A 332 19.28 9.82 11.24
N VAL A 333 20.23 8.96 11.57
CA VAL A 333 20.87 8.06 10.58
C VAL A 333 20.85 6.64 11.14
N ILE A 334 20.37 5.67 10.34
CA ILE A 334 20.48 4.24 10.61
C ILE A 334 21.67 3.70 9.82
N VAL A 335 22.54 2.95 10.48
CA VAL A 335 23.68 2.26 9.85
C VAL A 335 23.51 0.77 10.02
N GLU A 336 23.41 0.06 8.91
CA GLU A 336 23.31 -1.40 8.90
C GLU A 336 24.69 -2.05 8.72
N ASP A 337 24.82 -3.31 9.17
CA ASP A 337 26.03 -4.13 9.03
C ASP A 337 27.31 -3.48 9.62
N VAL A 338 27.20 -3.01 10.85
CA VAL A 338 28.31 -2.41 11.61
C VAL A 338 29.22 -3.52 12.14
N ALA A 339 30.51 -3.48 11.82
CA ALA A 339 31.48 -4.50 12.25
C ALA A 339 31.80 -4.43 13.75
N ALA A 340 31.98 -3.21 14.28
CA ALA A 340 32.17 -2.93 15.70
C ALA A 340 31.65 -1.52 16.05
N GLN A 341 31.18 -1.32 17.30
CA GLN A 341 30.61 -0.03 17.73
C GLN A 341 31.64 1.12 17.66
N THR A 342 32.86 0.87 18.06
CA THR A 342 33.97 1.84 18.08
C THR A 342 34.37 2.26 16.65
N ASP A 343 34.41 1.31 15.72
CA ASP A 343 34.83 1.58 14.33
C ASP A 343 33.76 2.35 13.57
N ALA A 344 32.48 2.04 13.81
CA ALA A 344 31.36 2.76 13.22
C ALA A 344 31.30 4.22 13.69
N ALA A 345 31.47 4.47 14.99
CA ALA A 345 31.49 5.81 15.54
C ALA A 345 32.69 6.61 15.00
N ALA A 346 33.87 6.03 14.98
CA ALA A 346 35.08 6.68 14.51
C ALA A 346 35.03 7.03 13.00
N ALA A 347 34.35 6.21 12.20
CA ALA A 347 34.25 6.43 10.77
C ALA A 347 33.09 7.34 10.36
N LEU A 348 31.98 7.34 11.10
CA LEU A 348 30.74 8.04 10.71
C LEU A 348 30.61 9.44 11.29
N LEU A 349 30.87 9.59 12.61
CA LEU A 349 30.62 10.87 13.28
C LEU A 349 31.41 12.03 12.70
N PRO A 350 32.73 11.90 12.37
CA PRO A 350 33.47 13.00 11.72
C PRO A 350 32.92 13.41 10.37
N ARG A 351 32.38 12.44 9.59
CA ARG A 351 31.77 12.72 8.28
C ARG A 351 30.45 13.48 8.41
N ILE A 352 29.67 13.16 9.45
CA ILE A 352 28.44 13.91 9.76
C ILE A 352 28.81 15.30 10.27
N GLU A 353 29.82 15.45 11.12
CA GLU A 353 30.25 16.76 11.63
C GLU A 353 30.67 17.71 10.53
N GLN A 354 31.38 17.22 9.49
CA GLN A 354 31.75 18.01 8.31
C GLN A 354 30.58 18.65 7.57
N VAL A 355 29.35 18.13 7.73
CA VAL A 355 28.13 18.70 7.08
C VAL A 355 27.86 20.12 7.53
N ALA A 356 28.20 20.46 8.80
CA ALA A 356 27.98 21.80 9.36
C ALA A 356 29.20 22.74 9.25
N ASP A 357 30.37 22.27 8.80
CA ASP A 357 31.61 23.09 8.73
C ASP A 357 31.43 24.27 7.78
N ALA A 358 30.79 24.07 6.64
CA ALA A 358 30.54 25.12 5.67
C ALA A 358 29.23 25.88 6.04
N ALA A 359 29.33 27.22 6.01
CA ALA A 359 28.16 28.07 6.21
C ALA A 359 27.04 27.76 5.20
N PHE A 360 25.81 28.00 5.59
CA PHE A 360 24.60 27.86 4.77
C PHE A 360 24.30 29.21 4.10
N ALA A 361 24.22 29.23 2.78
CA ALA A 361 23.92 30.45 2.03
C ALA A 361 22.45 30.83 2.19
N LEU A 362 22.17 32.06 2.64
CA LEU A 362 20.83 32.62 2.80
C LEU A 362 20.69 33.95 2.07
N ASP A 363 19.47 34.36 1.77
CA ASP A 363 19.21 35.64 1.20
C ASP A 363 19.60 36.74 2.22
N GLY A 364 20.62 37.52 1.86
CA GLY A 364 21.18 38.59 2.75
C GLY A 364 22.33 38.14 3.64
N GLY A 365 22.91 36.94 3.44
CA GLY A 365 24.09 36.53 4.20
C GLY A 365 24.33 35.02 4.25
N ALA A 366 25.01 34.58 5.27
CA ALA A 366 25.29 33.18 5.52
C ALA A 366 25.10 32.84 6.99
N ALA A 367 24.47 31.71 7.29
CA ALA A 367 24.30 31.20 8.64
C ALA A 367 25.29 30.09 8.93
N ARG A 368 25.88 30.10 10.12
CA ARG A 368 26.63 28.97 10.68
C ARG A 368 25.79 28.31 11.78
N ILE A 369 25.56 27.02 11.64
CA ILE A 369 24.85 26.21 12.64
C ILE A 369 25.79 25.15 13.17
N GLY A 370 25.67 24.84 14.48
CA GLY A 370 26.33 23.69 15.05
C GLY A 370 25.44 22.46 14.96
N MET A 371 25.93 21.33 15.43
CA MET A 371 25.12 20.15 15.62
C MET A 371 25.54 19.38 16.87
N SER A 372 24.61 18.73 17.51
CA SER A 372 24.83 17.82 18.63
C SER A 372 24.48 16.40 18.20
N LEU A 373 25.37 15.45 18.45
CA LEU A 373 25.28 14.07 17.99
C LEU A 373 25.16 13.12 19.16
N GLY A 374 24.30 12.09 19.04
CA GLY A 374 24.21 10.99 19.97
C GLY A 374 24.06 9.66 19.23
N MET A 375 24.89 8.69 19.52
CA MET A 375 24.92 7.38 18.85
C MET A 375 24.63 6.26 19.82
N ALA A 376 23.82 5.26 19.39
CA ALA A 376 23.60 4.00 20.10
C ALA A 376 23.68 2.82 19.14
N CYS A 377 24.14 1.66 19.63
CA CYS A 377 24.38 0.47 18.83
C CYS A 377 23.65 -0.74 19.41
N PHE A 378 22.93 -1.46 18.53
CA PHE A 378 22.40 -2.78 18.81
C PHE A 378 23.49 -3.83 18.61
N PRO A 379 23.64 -4.86 19.48
CA PRO A 379 22.86 -5.08 20.71
C PRO A 379 23.44 -4.39 21.95
N ALA A 380 24.59 -3.72 21.88
CA ALA A 380 25.36 -3.25 23.03
C ALA A 380 24.63 -2.20 23.91
N ASP A 381 23.84 -1.31 23.28
CA ASP A 381 23.16 -0.21 23.97
C ASP A 381 21.65 -0.46 24.17
N GLY A 382 21.13 -1.60 23.69
CA GLY A 382 19.73 -2.00 23.85
C GLY A 382 19.30 -3.09 22.90
N ASP A 383 18.28 -3.87 23.30
CA ASP A 383 17.78 -5.01 22.55
C ASP A 383 16.60 -4.67 21.63
N ASP A 384 15.98 -3.51 21.81
CA ASP A 384 14.83 -3.07 21.06
C ASP A 384 14.97 -1.62 20.56
N ARG A 385 14.01 -1.20 19.72
CA ARG A 385 13.96 0.16 19.18
C ARG A 385 13.90 1.22 20.28
N ALA A 386 13.04 1.01 21.28
CA ALA A 386 12.79 2.03 22.30
C ALA A 386 14.05 2.29 23.16
N ALA A 387 14.75 1.23 23.56
CA ALA A 387 16.00 1.33 24.32
C ALA A 387 17.10 2.03 23.52
N LEU A 388 17.27 1.68 22.21
CA LEU A 388 18.27 2.32 21.36
C LEU A 388 18.00 3.80 21.13
N LEU A 389 16.73 4.16 20.86
CA LEU A 389 16.35 5.56 20.64
C LEU A 389 16.57 6.39 21.92
N ALA A 390 16.14 5.89 23.09
CA ALA A 390 16.35 6.56 24.36
C ALA A 390 17.85 6.76 24.68
N ARG A 391 18.69 5.78 24.31
CA ARG A 391 20.14 5.87 24.57
C ARG A 391 20.82 6.86 23.64
N ALA A 392 20.46 6.88 22.34
CA ALA A 392 20.96 7.83 21.37
C ALA A 392 20.55 9.27 21.73
N ASP A 393 19.28 9.47 22.08
CA ASP A 393 18.74 10.77 22.51
C ASP A 393 19.44 11.30 23.75
N ALA A 394 19.62 10.46 24.81
CA ALA A 394 20.31 10.85 26.00
C ALA A 394 21.76 11.29 25.73
N ARG A 395 22.48 10.60 24.84
CA ARG A 395 23.85 10.98 24.43
C ARG A 395 23.88 12.29 23.65
N MET A 396 22.91 12.50 22.73
CA MET A 396 22.77 13.75 22.01
C MET A 396 22.50 14.93 22.92
N TYR A 397 21.60 14.76 23.91
CA TYR A 397 21.30 15.79 24.89
C TYR A 397 22.52 16.14 25.75
N GLN A 398 23.31 15.15 26.17
CA GLN A 398 24.57 15.38 26.87
C GLN A 398 25.60 16.15 26.03
N ALA A 399 25.73 15.83 24.75
CA ALA A 399 26.57 16.58 23.83
C ALA A 399 26.10 18.03 23.66
N LYS A 400 24.79 18.26 23.59
CA LYS A 400 24.19 19.60 23.52
C LYS A 400 24.44 20.42 24.76
N ALA A 401 24.32 19.81 25.95
CA ALA A 401 24.63 20.49 27.22
C ALA A 401 26.10 20.93 27.30
N ARG A 402 27.05 20.04 27.01
CA ARG A 402 28.49 20.36 27.01
C ARG A 402 28.83 21.52 26.05
N ARG A 403 28.22 21.58 24.88
CA ARG A 403 28.45 22.67 23.92
C ARG A 403 27.87 24.00 24.39
N ARG A 404 26.73 23.97 25.12
CA ARG A 404 26.16 25.18 25.74
C ARG A 404 27.07 25.77 26.79
N ASP A 405 27.59 24.91 27.70
CA ASP A 405 28.48 25.31 28.77
C ASP A 405 29.78 25.90 28.21
N ALA A 406 30.40 25.27 27.23
CA ALA A 406 31.59 25.78 26.55
C ALA A 406 31.38 27.14 25.86
N ARG A 407 30.19 27.38 25.31
CA ARG A 407 29.82 28.69 24.71
C ARG A 407 29.58 29.77 25.76
N SER A 408 29.07 29.41 26.92
CA SER A 408 28.86 30.34 28.04
C SER A 408 30.20 30.82 28.64
N GLU A 409 31.17 29.90 28.82
CA GLU A 409 32.53 30.22 29.28
C GLU A 409 33.32 31.11 28.31
N GLN A 410 33.11 30.97 27.00
CA GLN A 410 33.75 31.83 25.98
C GLN A 410 33.14 33.25 25.91
N LYS A 411 31.96 33.47 26.47
CA LYS A 411 31.22 34.76 26.41
C LYS A 411 31.47 35.68 27.60
N GLU A 412 32.18 35.20 28.66
CA GLU A 412 32.67 36.04 29.75
C GLU A 412 34.10 36.49 29.44
N PRO A 413 34.34 37.73 28.91
CA PRO A 413 35.66 38.29 28.86
C PRO A 413 36.04 38.71 30.25
N GLY A 414 37.15 38.17 30.77
CA GLY A 414 37.68 38.39 32.09
C GLY A 414 37.71 39.87 32.50
N THR A 415 36.94 40.22 33.48
CA THR A 415 37.16 41.40 34.31
C THR A 415 38.35 41.11 35.20
N ARG A 416 39.58 41.54 34.80
CA ARG A 416 40.73 41.59 35.70
C ARG A 416 40.41 42.61 36.81
N PRO A 417 40.51 42.23 38.09
CA PRO A 417 40.41 43.25 39.17
C PRO A 417 41.59 44.21 39.03
N GLY A 418 41.23 45.51 38.95
CA GLY A 418 42.20 46.59 38.86
C GLY A 418 43.16 46.60 40.03
N GLN A 419 44.43 46.72 39.70
CA GLN A 419 45.46 47.08 40.65
C GLN A 419 45.16 48.50 41.20
N GLU A 420 44.76 48.57 42.45
CA GLU A 420 44.85 49.82 43.23
C GLU A 420 46.34 50.15 43.45
N THR A 421 46.82 51.11 42.72
CA THR A 421 48.09 51.77 43.06
C THR A 421 47.84 52.74 44.19
N CYS A 422 48.30 52.35 45.42
CA CYS A 422 48.60 53.30 46.50
C CYS A 422 49.74 54.21 46.01
N SER A 423 49.54 55.53 46.06
CA SER A 423 50.63 56.50 46.12
C SER A 423 50.33 57.52 47.21
N SER A 424 51.25 57.66 48.03
CA SER A 424 51.49 58.48 49.15
C SER A 424 51.02 59.93 49.15
#